data_d33ff80e0766c71b37ca7ce8bb60f851
#
_entry.id   d33ff80e0766c71b37ca7ce8bb60f851
#
_cell.length_a   1.000
_cell.length_b   1.000
_cell.length_c   1.000
_cell.angle_alpha   90.00
_cell.angle_beta   90.00
_cell.angle_gamma   90.00
#
_symmetry.space_group_name_H-M   'P 1'
#
loop_
_entity.id
_entity.type
_entity.pdbx_description
1 polymer ?
#
loop_
_entity_poly.entity_id
_entity_poly.type
_entity_poly.pdbx_seq_one_letter_code
_entity_poly.pdbx_strand_id
1 'polypeptide(L)'
;MSSYGRSRRNSKGGILAVLLTGVLALTGCSHGSGDDAARAAQRNIHERGPITFAMGKNDIANLRPVVDRWNKDHPSENVTLHELAGEADSQRDTLVQSLQARSGEFDVIALDVIDTASFAAHQWLQPLTGDMAVDMTHLLPATVESATYAGTVYAAPQNTNGQLLFYRSDLIKHPPHTWRELTQDCAIATRQKLDCLVSQLL
;
A
#
# COMPACT_ATOMS: atom_id res chain seq x y z
N MET A 1 -0.60 55.19 45.62
CA MET A 1 0.23 55.76 46.64
C MET A 1 1.64 55.26 46.39
N SER A 2 2.45 56.24 46.02
CA SER A 2 3.76 56.65 46.47
C SER A 2 4.89 55.68 46.10
N SER A 3 5.81 56.02 45.39
CA SER A 3 6.66 57.06 44.87
C SER A 3 8.14 56.77 45.19
N TYR A 4 8.93 56.97 44.11
CA TYR A 4 10.29 57.57 44.16
C TYR A 4 11.50 56.72 44.56
N GLY A 5 12.51 56.79 43.66
CA GLY A 5 13.90 56.76 44.01
C GLY A 5 14.88 56.56 42.86
N ARG A 6 15.22 57.68 42.24
CA ARG A 6 16.24 57.82 41.17
C ARG A 6 17.63 57.92 41.84
N SER A 7 18.65 57.25 41.34
CA SER A 7 20.03 57.71 41.46
C SER A 7 20.91 57.28 40.27
N ARG A 8 21.43 58.37 39.66
CA ARG A 8 22.49 58.31 38.62
C ARG A 8 23.84 58.20 39.31
N ARG A 9 24.79 57.45 38.74
CA ARG A 9 26.18 57.89 38.79
C ARG A 9 26.94 57.36 37.55
N ASN A 10 27.51 58.34 36.85
CA ASN A 10 28.50 58.17 35.75
C ASN A 10 29.83 57.66 36.32
N SER A 11 30.54 56.84 35.58
CA SER A 11 31.99 56.81 35.55
C SER A 11 32.48 56.35 34.18
N LYS A 12 33.37 57.20 33.67
CA LYS A 12 34.06 57.11 32.36
C LYS A 12 35.19 56.10 32.46
N GLY A 13 35.52 55.46 31.38
CA GLY A 13 36.86 54.94 31.16
C GLY A 13 36.99 53.67 30.34
N GLY A 14 37.60 53.79 29.21
CA GLY A 14 38.44 52.72 28.66
C GLY A 14 37.94 52.04 27.38
N ILE A 15 38.33 52.60 26.24
CA ILE A 15 38.30 51.98 24.90
C ILE A 15 39.31 50.85 24.88
N LEU A 16 38.87 49.63 24.56
CA LEU A 16 39.75 48.63 23.98
C LEU A 16 38.95 47.86 22.92
N ALA A 17 39.17 48.24 21.65
CA ALA A 17 38.63 47.55 20.48
C ALA A 17 39.43 46.27 20.27
N VAL A 18 38.81 45.13 20.48
CA VAL A 18 39.31 43.84 20.00
C VAL A 18 38.43 43.42 18.86
N LEU A 19 38.93 43.59 17.65
CA LEU A 19 38.41 43.02 16.40
C LEU A 19 38.56 41.50 16.47
N LEU A 20 37.51 40.78 16.86
CA LEU A 20 37.42 39.34 16.63
C LEU A 20 36.68 39.11 15.32
N THR A 21 37.42 38.91 14.25
CA THR A 21 36.91 38.37 12.97
C THR A 21 36.44 36.92 13.20
N GLY A 22 35.19 36.78 13.55
CA GLY A 22 34.52 35.48 13.57
C GLY A 22 34.24 35.03 12.13
N VAL A 23 35.02 34.07 11.64
CA VAL A 23 34.68 33.32 10.43
C VAL A 23 33.47 32.50 10.76
N LEU A 24 32.27 32.91 10.31
CA LEU A 24 31.09 32.05 10.25
C LEU A 24 31.36 31.03 9.13
N ALA A 25 31.81 29.85 9.50
CA ALA A 25 31.72 28.68 8.66
C ALA A 25 30.21 28.35 8.52
N LEU A 26 29.62 28.79 7.42
CA LEU A 26 28.34 28.28 6.93
C LEU A 26 28.56 26.82 6.57
N THR A 27 28.39 25.91 7.53
CA THR A 27 28.16 24.50 7.23
C THR A 27 26.82 24.41 6.49
N GLY A 28 26.90 24.46 5.17
CA GLY A 28 25.79 24.15 4.30
C GLY A 28 25.29 22.76 4.64
N CYS A 29 24.08 22.66 5.18
CA CYS A 29 23.33 21.41 5.19
C CYS A 29 23.19 20.95 3.75
N SER A 30 23.98 19.96 3.38
CA SER A 30 23.87 19.30 2.10
C SER A 30 22.50 18.64 2.04
N HIS A 31 21.63 19.15 1.17
CA HIS A 31 20.35 18.54 0.79
C HIS A 31 20.58 17.31 -0.11
N GLY A 32 21.51 16.42 0.28
CA GLY A 32 21.88 15.26 -0.53
C GLY A 32 21.19 13.94 -0.17
N SER A 33 20.50 13.86 0.98
CA SER A 33 20.06 12.55 1.48
C SER A 33 18.78 12.00 0.82
N GLY A 34 17.95 12.84 0.21
CA GLY A 34 16.71 12.40 -0.46
C GLY A 34 16.97 11.84 -1.86
N ASP A 35 17.83 12.53 -2.61
CA ASP A 35 18.16 12.13 -3.98
C ASP A 35 19.09 10.91 -4.02
N ASP A 36 19.93 10.74 -3.02
CA ASP A 36 20.82 9.59 -2.93
C ASP A 36 20.09 8.31 -2.55
N ALA A 37 19.08 8.40 -1.66
CA ALA A 37 18.21 7.27 -1.33
C ALA A 37 17.31 6.87 -2.52
N ALA A 38 16.76 7.85 -3.25
CA ALA A 38 15.97 7.59 -4.46
C ALA A 38 16.85 6.99 -5.58
N ARG A 39 18.08 7.46 -5.74
CA ARG A 39 19.04 6.89 -6.69
C ARG A 39 19.55 5.51 -6.27
N ALA A 40 19.69 5.26 -4.97
CA ALA A 40 20.04 3.95 -4.45
C ALA A 40 18.90 2.95 -4.69
N ALA A 41 17.64 3.34 -4.42
CA ALA A 41 16.46 2.53 -4.72
C ALA A 41 16.36 2.21 -6.23
N GLN A 42 16.61 3.19 -7.11
CA GLN A 42 16.63 2.97 -8.56
C GLN A 42 17.79 2.06 -9.04
N ARG A 43 18.92 2.03 -8.33
CA ARG A 43 20.03 1.13 -8.67
C ARG A 43 19.73 -0.34 -8.34
N ASN A 44 18.87 -0.58 -7.34
CA ASN A 44 18.59 -1.92 -6.84
C ASN A 44 17.50 -2.66 -7.62
N ILE A 45 16.77 -2.01 -8.54
CA ILE A 45 15.75 -2.68 -9.36
C ILE A 45 16.30 -3.80 -10.27
N HIS A 46 17.60 -3.80 -10.52
CA HIS A 46 18.28 -4.85 -11.29
C HIS A 46 19.00 -5.88 -10.42
N GLU A 47 19.10 -5.64 -9.11
CA GLU A 47 19.69 -6.60 -8.19
C GLU A 47 18.71 -7.73 -7.94
N ARG A 48 19.24 -8.96 -7.94
CA ARG A 48 18.48 -10.16 -7.63
C ARG A 48 18.88 -10.62 -6.23
N GLY A 49 17.87 -11.00 -5.44
CA GLY A 49 18.11 -11.43 -4.07
C GLY A 49 16.84 -11.82 -3.36
N PRO A 50 16.93 -12.13 -2.07
CA PRO A 50 15.75 -12.42 -1.27
C PRO A 50 14.87 -11.18 -1.14
N ILE A 51 13.55 -11.40 -1.16
CA ILE A 51 12.52 -10.35 -1.02
C ILE A 51 11.51 -10.72 0.06
N THR A 52 10.85 -9.71 0.61
CA THR A 52 9.70 -9.84 1.52
C THR A 52 8.42 -9.46 0.80
N PHE A 53 7.46 -10.39 0.77
CA PHE A 53 6.14 -10.17 0.19
C PHE A 53 5.08 -10.11 1.29
N ALA A 54 4.50 -8.93 1.51
CA ALA A 54 3.44 -8.72 2.48
C ALA A 54 2.06 -9.00 1.87
N MET A 55 1.27 -9.84 2.52
CA MET A 55 -0.05 -10.27 2.09
C MET A 55 -0.98 -10.50 3.27
N GLY A 56 -2.27 -10.26 3.06
CA GLY A 56 -3.29 -10.51 4.08
C GLY A 56 -3.38 -11.99 4.48
N LYS A 57 -3.61 -12.22 5.75
CA LYS A 57 -3.75 -13.53 6.38
C LYS A 57 -4.68 -14.48 5.62
N ASN A 58 -5.78 -13.96 5.07
CA ASN A 58 -6.82 -14.79 4.43
C ASN A 58 -6.34 -15.42 3.12
N ASP A 59 -5.39 -14.80 2.43
CA ASP A 59 -4.92 -15.20 1.11
C ASP A 59 -3.55 -15.88 1.11
N ILE A 60 -2.78 -15.67 2.17
CA ILE A 60 -1.39 -16.13 2.26
C ILE A 60 -1.26 -17.65 2.15
N ALA A 61 -2.26 -18.40 2.65
CA ALA A 61 -2.27 -19.85 2.57
C ALA A 61 -2.34 -20.36 1.12
N ASN A 62 -3.03 -19.64 0.23
CA ASN A 62 -3.16 -19.98 -1.17
C ASN A 62 -1.88 -19.67 -1.95
N LEU A 63 -1.14 -18.64 -1.54
CA LEU A 63 0.11 -18.26 -2.19
C LEU A 63 1.29 -19.12 -1.75
N ARG A 64 1.29 -19.63 -0.53
CA ARG A 64 2.40 -20.39 0.05
C ARG A 64 2.95 -21.51 -0.85
N PRO A 65 2.12 -22.39 -1.45
CA PRO A 65 2.64 -23.44 -2.33
C PRO A 65 3.37 -22.93 -3.57
N VAL A 66 2.99 -21.74 -4.07
CA VAL A 66 3.65 -21.08 -5.20
C VAL A 66 5.01 -20.55 -4.77
N VAL A 67 5.06 -19.87 -3.63
CA VAL A 67 6.30 -19.33 -3.05
C VAL A 67 7.28 -20.46 -2.66
N ASP A 68 6.79 -21.53 -2.06
CA ASP A 68 7.63 -22.69 -1.70
C ASP A 68 8.28 -23.32 -2.94
N ARG A 69 7.54 -23.40 -4.07
CA ARG A 69 8.10 -23.87 -5.34
C ARG A 69 9.16 -22.91 -5.87
N TRP A 70 8.87 -21.60 -5.87
CA TRP A 70 9.85 -20.60 -6.28
C TRP A 70 11.14 -20.70 -5.46
N ASN A 71 11.02 -20.73 -4.13
CA ASN A 71 12.14 -20.80 -3.20
C ASN A 71 13.02 -22.04 -3.39
N LYS A 72 12.37 -23.18 -3.74
CA LYS A 72 13.07 -24.41 -4.06
C LYS A 72 13.90 -24.28 -5.34
N ASP A 73 13.33 -23.64 -6.35
CA ASP A 73 13.94 -23.53 -7.67
C ASP A 73 14.95 -22.35 -7.75
N HIS A 74 14.81 -21.35 -6.84
CA HIS A 74 15.62 -20.13 -6.81
C HIS A 74 16.14 -19.83 -5.38
N PRO A 75 17.06 -20.63 -4.85
CA PRO A 75 17.48 -20.54 -3.44
C PRO A 75 18.21 -19.22 -3.08
N SER A 76 18.76 -18.52 -4.05
CA SER A 76 19.38 -17.20 -3.87
C SER A 76 18.40 -16.02 -3.96
N GLU A 77 17.15 -16.29 -4.36
CA GLU A 77 16.09 -15.31 -4.59
C GLU A 77 14.84 -15.66 -3.76
N ASN A 78 15.05 -16.04 -2.52
CA ASN A 78 13.98 -16.48 -1.64
C ASN A 78 12.95 -15.38 -1.41
N VAL A 79 11.67 -15.77 -1.49
CA VAL A 79 10.55 -14.94 -1.10
C VAL A 79 10.12 -15.30 0.33
N THR A 80 10.15 -14.32 1.23
CA THR A 80 9.60 -14.44 2.58
C THR A 80 8.20 -13.86 2.59
N LEU A 81 7.20 -14.67 2.96
CA LEU A 81 5.82 -14.19 3.12
C LEU A 81 5.66 -13.53 4.49
N HIS A 82 5.28 -12.26 4.49
CA HIS A 82 4.91 -11.49 5.68
C HIS A 82 3.40 -11.43 5.80
N GLU A 83 2.86 -11.96 6.90
CA GLU A 83 1.41 -12.03 7.14
C GLU A 83 0.90 -10.71 7.72
N LEU A 84 0.01 -10.04 6.98
CA LEU A 84 -0.74 -8.88 7.45
C LEU A 84 -2.05 -9.31 8.13
N ALA A 85 -2.75 -8.37 8.74
CA ALA A 85 -4.07 -8.60 9.36
C ALA A 85 -5.07 -9.24 8.38
N GLY A 86 -6.12 -9.85 8.90
CA GLY A 86 -7.20 -10.40 8.06
C GLY A 86 -8.14 -9.35 7.49
N GLU A 87 -8.29 -8.23 8.21
CA GLU A 87 -9.19 -7.13 7.83
C GLU A 87 -8.51 -6.17 6.85
N ALA A 88 -9.19 -5.81 5.76
CA ALA A 88 -8.66 -4.98 4.68
C ALA A 88 -8.17 -3.60 5.16
N ASP A 89 -8.96 -2.91 5.99
CA ASP A 89 -8.58 -1.60 6.53
C ASP A 89 -7.32 -1.68 7.39
N SER A 90 -7.18 -2.72 8.21
CA SER A 90 -5.98 -2.94 9.03
C SER A 90 -4.74 -3.26 8.19
N GLN A 91 -4.91 -3.98 7.08
CA GLN A 91 -3.83 -4.22 6.12
C GLN A 91 -3.38 -2.91 5.49
N ARG A 92 -4.35 -2.13 5.00
CA ARG A 92 -4.09 -0.82 4.39
C ARG A 92 -3.34 0.10 5.35
N ASP A 93 -3.78 0.20 6.60
CA ASP A 93 -3.15 1.07 7.60
C ASP A 93 -1.70 0.65 7.88
N THR A 94 -1.43 -0.65 7.98
CA THR A 94 -0.07 -1.18 8.15
C THR A 94 0.81 -0.82 6.95
N LEU A 95 0.33 -1.01 5.74
CA LEU A 95 1.06 -0.66 4.52
C LEU A 95 1.33 0.84 4.43
N VAL A 96 0.32 1.67 4.72
CA VAL A 96 0.46 3.14 4.71
C VAL A 96 1.53 3.59 5.71
N GLN A 97 1.50 3.07 6.94
CA GLN A 97 2.50 3.41 7.97
C GLN A 97 3.91 3.02 7.55
N SER A 98 4.09 1.80 7.03
CA SER A 98 5.39 1.30 6.56
C SER A 98 5.94 2.16 5.40
N LEU A 99 5.10 2.47 4.41
CA LEU A 99 5.50 3.24 3.24
C LEU A 99 5.74 4.72 3.55
N GLN A 100 4.94 5.33 4.43
CA GLN A 100 5.18 6.70 4.91
C GLN A 100 6.49 6.80 5.71
N ALA A 101 6.78 5.82 6.54
CA ALA A 101 8.03 5.74 7.29
C ALA A 101 9.24 5.42 6.42
N ARG A 102 9.03 5.01 5.16
CA ARG A 102 10.08 4.50 4.25
C ARG A 102 10.90 3.41 4.93
N SER A 103 10.21 2.48 5.61
CA SER A 103 10.85 1.45 6.44
C SER A 103 11.69 0.47 5.63
N GLY A 104 11.36 0.26 4.36
CA GLY A 104 11.98 -0.76 3.52
C GLY A 104 11.68 -2.20 4.00
N GLU A 105 10.61 -2.39 4.77
CA GLU A 105 10.24 -3.68 5.34
C GLU A 105 9.67 -4.64 4.28
N PHE A 106 9.00 -4.10 3.27
CA PHE A 106 8.33 -4.88 2.22
C PHE A 106 8.87 -4.49 0.85
N ASP A 107 9.23 -5.49 0.05
CA ASP A 107 9.63 -5.31 -1.34
C ASP A 107 8.44 -5.45 -2.29
N VAL A 108 7.53 -6.36 -1.97
CA VAL A 108 6.27 -6.58 -2.70
C VAL A 108 5.12 -6.56 -1.71
N ILE A 109 4.03 -5.92 -2.09
CA ILE A 109 2.81 -5.84 -1.28
C ILE A 109 1.61 -6.33 -2.07
N ALA A 110 0.75 -7.11 -1.44
CA ALA A 110 -0.60 -7.34 -1.94
C ALA A 110 -1.46 -6.14 -1.58
N LEU A 111 -2.11 -5.56 -2.59
CA LEU A 111 -2.84 -4.32 -2.46
C LEU A 111 -4.28 -4.50 -2.95
N ASP A 112 -5.24 -3.96 -2.23
CA ASP A 112 -6.62 -3.91 -2.70
C ASP A 112 -6.70 -2.99 -3.93
N VAL A 113 -7.53 -3.39 -4.88
CA VAL A 113 -7.73 -2.67 -6.15
C VAL A 113 -8.13 -1.20 -5.96
N ILE A 114 -8.88 -0.89 -4.90
CA ILE A 114 -9.33 0.48 -4.59
C ILE A 114 -8.19 1.40 -4.16
N ASP A 115 -7.09 0.84 -3.68
CA ASP A 115 -5.94 1.59 -3.16
C ASP A 115 -4.86 1.87 -4.22
N THR A 116 -4.87 1.17 -5.36
CA THR A 116 -3.82 1.27 -6.38
C THR A 116 -3.57 2.71 -6.82
N ALA A 117 -4.62 3.46 -7.15
CA ALA A 117 -4.49 4.85 -7.60
C ALA A 117 -3.93 5.77 -6.51
N SER A 118 -4.37 5.59 -5.26
CA SER A 118 -3.91 6.37 -4.11
C SER A 118 -2.42 6.11 -3.83
N PHE A 119 -1.99 4.86 -3.81
CA PHE A 119 -0.61 4.48 -3.55
C PHE A 119 0.33 4.92 -4.68
N ALA A 120 -0.11 4.83 -5.94
CA ALA A 120 0.63 5.35 -7.08
C ALA A 120 0.78 6.87 -7.03
N ALA A 121 -0.29 7.60 -6.69
CA ALA A 121 -0.27 9.07 -6.57
C ALA A 121 0.69 9.55 -5.46
N HIS A 122 0.85 8.79 -4.37
CA HIS A 122 1.81 9.05 -3.31
C HIS A 122 3.24 8.61 -3.65
N GLN A 123 3.47 8.05 -4.84
CA GLN A 123 4.76 7.51 -5.26
C GLN A 123 5.28 6.39 -4.35
N TRP A 124 4.37 5.62 -3.78
CA TRP A 124 4.70 4.46 -2.95
C TRP A 124 4.87 3.18 -3.77
N LEU A 125 4.37 3.16 -5.01
CA LEU A 125 4.52 2.06 -5.95
C LEU A 125 5.49 2.44 -7.07
N GLN A 126 6.25 1.46 -7.53
CA GLN A 126 7.08 1.59 -8.73
C GLN A 126 6.23 1.35 -9.99
N PRO A 127 6.41 2.13 -11.06
CA PRO A 127 5.76 1.86 -12.34
C PRO A 127 6.29 0.55 -12.93
N LEU A 128 5.39 -0.33 -13.36
CA LEU A 128 5.74 -1.60 -13.99
C LEU A 128 5.99 -1.39 -15.50
N THR A 129 7.12 -0.77 -15.81
CA THR A 129 7.54 -0.41 -17.17
C THR A 129 8.97 -0.88 -17.45
N GLY A 130 9.38 -0.93 -18.72
CA GLY A 130 10.72 -1.39 -19.09
C GLY A 130 10.98 -2.82 -18.61
N ASP A 131 12.08 -3.02 -17.90
CA ASP A 131 12.49 -4.33 -17.40
C ASP A 131 11.57 -4.90 -16.30
N MET A 132 10.73 -4.03 -15.70
CA MET A 132 9.70 -4.41 -14.72
C MET A 132 8.33 -4.64 -15.36
N ALA A 133 8.19 -4.50 -16.68
CA ALA A 133 6.92 -4.68 -17.35
C ALA A 133 6.38 -6.11 -17.17
N VAL A 134 5.09 -6.20 -16.85
CA VAL A 134 4.38 -7.47 -16.71
C VAL A 134 3.53 -7.70 -17.97
N ASP A 135 3.52 -8.94 -18.47
CA ASP A 135 2.65 -9.32 -19.57
C ASP A 135 1.19 -9.34 -19.13
N MET A 136 0.43 -8.39 -19.63
CA MET A 136 -1.00 -8.22 -19.35
C MET A 136 -1.92 -8.80 -20.42
N THR A 137 -1.38 -9.43 -21.47
CA THR A 137 -2.13 -9.82 -22.67
C THR A 137 -3.21 -10.88 -22.42
N HIS A 138 -3.06 -11.67 -21.36
CA HIS A 138 -3.99 -12.73 -20.98
C HIS A 138 -4.89 -12.37 -19.78
N LEU A 139 -4.83 -11.11 -19.32
CA LEU A 139 -5.63 -10.65 -18.20
C LEU A 139 -6.94 -10.00 -18.69
N LEU A 140 -7.94 -9.98 -17.82
CA LEU A 140 -9.19 -9.30 -18.10
C LEU A 140 -8.94 -7.79 -18.21
N PRO A 141 -9.47 -7.10 -19.25
CA PRO A 141 -9.25 -5.66 -19.41
C PRO A 141 -9.58 -4.83 -18.18
N ALA A 142 -10.66 -5.15 -17.48
CA ALA A 142 -11.06 -4.45 -16.26
C ALA A 142 -10.03 -4.58 -15.12
N THR A 143 -9.33 -5.71 -15.01
CA THR A 143 -8.28 -5.87 -13.99
C THR A 143 -7.01 -5.08 -14.35
N VAL A 144 -6.70 -4.98 -15.65
CA VAL A 144 -5.58 -4.14 -16.11
C VAL A 144 -5.89 -2.65 -15.89
N GLU A 145 -7.12 -2.23 -16.17
CA GLU A 145 -7.58 -0.85 -15.93
C GLU A 145 -7.46 -0.50 -14.44
N SER A 146 -7.89 -1.39 -13.55
CA SER A 146 -7.80 -1.19 -12.10
C SER A 146 -6.36 -1.13 -11.55
N ALA A 147 -5.41 -1.72 -12.25
CA ALA A 147 -3.98 -1.70 -11.94
C ALA A 147 -3.25 -0.48 -12.56
N THR A 148 -3.97 0.37 -13.29
CA THR A 148 -3.42 1.49 -14.06
C THR A 148 -3.80 2.82 -13.41
N TYR A 149 -2.81 3.70 -13.21
CA TYR A 149 -3.01 5.07 -12.76
C TYR A 149 -2.33 6.05 -13.71
N ALA A 150 -3.04 7.09 -14.13
CA ALA A 150 -2.54 8.10 -15.08
C ALA A 150 -1.89 7.51 -16.36
N GLY A 151 -2.44 6.41 -16.87
CA GLY A 151 -1.95 5.73 -18.08
C GLY A 151 -0.74 4.81 -17.86
N THR A 152 -0.30 4.61 -16.63
CA THR A 152 0.84 3.75 -16.29
C THR A 152 0.40 2.63 -15.37
N VAL A 153 0.88 1.41 -15.61
CA VAL A 153 0.61 0.22 -14.79
C VAL A 153 1.50 0.26 -13.55
N TYR A 154 0.89 0.07 -12.36
CA TYR A 154 1.59 0.06 -11.06
C TYR A 154 1.40 -1.23 -10.28
N ALA A 155 0.50 -2.10 -10.70
CA ALA A 155 0.28 -3.38 -10.04
C ALA A 155 0.10 -4.50 -11.06
N ALA A 156 0.44 -5.72 -10.68
CA ALA A 156 0.14 -6.92 -11.44
C ALA A 156 -1.14 -7.55 -10.86
N PRO A 157 -2.25 -7.61 -11.62
CA PRO A 157 -3.47 -8.25 -11.15
C PRO A 157 -3.25 -9.72 -10.80
N GLN A 158 -3.57 -10.10 -9.57
CA GLN A 158 -3.42 -11.47 -9.08
C GLN A 158 -4.74 -12.25 -9.15
N ASN A 159 -5.83 -11.62 -8.75
CA ASN A 159 -7.17 -12.20 -8.74
C ASN A 159 -8.21 -11.13 -9.08
N THR A 160 -9.45 -11.55 -9.24
CA THR A 160 -10.60 -10.66 -9.31
C THR A 160 -11.77 -11.29 -8.57
N ASN A 161 -12.57 -10.47 -7.91
CA ASN A 161 -13.78 -10.87 -7.22
C ASN A 161 -15.01 -10.40 -7.99
N GLY A 162 -16.07 -11.17 -7.92
CA GLY A 162 -17.35 -10.81 -8.50
C GLY A 162 -18.49 -11.25 -7.58
N GLN A 163 -19.51 -10.43 -7.48
CA GLN A 163 -20.71 -10.82 -6.78
C GLN A 163 -21.55 -11.74 -7.69
N LEU A 164 -21.90 -12.91 -7.19
CA LEU A 164 -22.67 -13.90 -7.91
C LEU A 164 -23.87 -14.32 -7.05
N LEU A 165 -25.00 -14.52 -7.69
CA LEU A 165 -26.16 -15.15 -7.07
C LEU A 165 -26.02 -16.68 -7.22
N PHE A 166 -25.73 -17.36 -6.14
CA PHE A 166 -25.81 -18.82 -6.07
C PHE A 166 -27.22 -19.24 -5.72
N TYR A 167 -27.76 -20.22 -6.41
CA TYR A 167 -29.10 -20.73 -6.16
C TYR A 167 -29.14 -22.27 -6.08
N ARG A 168 -30.13 -22.78 -5.36
CA ARG A 168 -30.42 -24.20 -5.22
C ARG A 168 -31.12 -24.71 -6.49
N SER A 169 -30.36 -25.28 -7.44
CA SER A 169 -30.89 -25.80 -8.72
C SER A 169 -31.81 -27.02 -8.57
N ASP A 170 -31.78 -27.67 -7.39
CA ASP A 170 -32.73 -28.72 -7.02
C ASP A 170 -34.14 -28.17 -6.69
N LEU A 171 -34.23 -26.94 -6.22
CA LEU A 171 -35.49 -26.26 -5.84
C LEU A 171 -35.95 -25.27 -6.90
N ILE A 172 -35.04 -24.51 -7.47
CA ILE A 172 -35.29 -23.45 -8.44
C ILE A 172 -34.78 -23.94 -9.81
N LYS A 173 -35.71 -24.13 -10.75
CA LYS A 173 -35.38 -24.72 -12.05
C LYS A 173 -34.70 -23.75 -13.01
N HIS A 174 -34.98 -22.45 -12.87
CA HIS A 174 -34.42 -21.39 -13.70
C HIS A 174 -33.89 -20.29 -12.78
N PRO A 175 -32.63 -19.82 -12.98
CA PRO A 175 -32.09 -18.75 -12.17
C PRO A 175 -32.92 -17.47 -12.37
N PRO A 176 -33.21 -16.70 -11.31
CA PRO A 176 -33.92 -15.45 -11.43
C PRO A 176 -33.07 -14.41 -12.16
N HIS A 177 -33.65 -13.72 -13.14
CA HIS A 177 -33.02 -12.63 -13.88
C HIS A 177 -33.46 -11.25 -13.40
N THR A 178 -34.49 -11.20 -12.55
CA THR A 178 -35.05 -9.96 -11.98
C THR A 178 -35.33 -10.11 -10.49
N TRP A 179 -35.35 -8.99 -9.78
CA TRP A 179 -35.73 -8.96 -8.36
C TRP A 179 -37.15 -9.54 -8.13
N ARG A 180 -38.07 -9.34 -9.07
CA ARG A 180 -39.41 -9.89 -8.99
C ARG A 180 -39.38 -11.42 -9.06
N GLU A 181 -38.62 -12.00 -9.95
CA GLU A 181 -38.42 -13.47 -10.05
C GLU A 181 -37.77 -14.01 -8.79
N LEU A 182 -36.73 -13.36 -8.28
CA LEU A 182 -36.09 -13.74 -7.02
C LEU A 182 -37.11 -13.75 -5.86
N THR A 183 -37.98 -12.72 -5.79
CA THR A 183 -39.05 -12.66 -4.76
C THR A 183 -40.08 -13.79 -4.92
N GLN A 184 -40.35 -14.22 -6.15
CA GLN A 184 -41.24 -15.38 -6.40
C GLN A 184 -40.59 -16.68 -5.96
N ASP A 185 -39.28 -16.83 -6.21
CA ASP A 185 -38.50 -17.99 -5.80
C ASP A 185 -38.39 -18.08 -4.27
N CYS A 186 -38.37 -16.94 -3.57
CA CYS A 186 -38.48 -16.89 -2.10
C CYS A 186 -39.66 -17.68 -1.53
N ALA A 187 -40.79 -17.67 -2.22
CA ALA A 187 -41.97 -18.45 -1.79
C ALA A 187 -41.72 -19.98 -1.85
N ILE A 188 -40.83 -20.42 -2.71
CA ILE A 188 -40.37 -21.82 -2.77
C ILE A 188 -39.51 -22.15 -1.56
N ALA A 189 -38.51 -21.31 -1.26
CA ALA A 189 -37.62 -21.48 -0.13
C ALA A 189 -38.39 -21.49 1.20
N THR A 190 -39.34 -20.54 1.40
CA THR A 190 -40.15 -20.44 2.61
C THR A 190 -41.01 -21.68 2.84
N ARG A 191 -41.59 -22.26 1.81
CA ARG A 191 -42.32 -23.54 1.92
C ARG A 191 -41.44 -24.69 2.38
N GLN A 192 -40.18 -24.65 2.11
CA GLN A 192 -39.19 -25.63 2.55
C GLN A 192 -38.53 -25.28 3.88
N LYS A 193 -38.99 -24.24 4.57
CA LYS A 193 -38.41 -23.68 5.80
C LYS A 193 -36.96 -23.29 5.66
N LEU A 194 -36.58 -22.76 4.49
CA LEU A 194 -35.25 -22.24 4.16
C LEU A 194 -35.28 -20.71 4.09
N ASP A 195 -34.14 -20.09 4.33
CA ASP A 195 -33.97 -18.67 4.09
C ASP A 195 -34.07 -18.37 2.59
N CYS A 196 -34.74 -17.27 2.26
CA CYS A 196 -34.92 -16.86 0.88
C CYS A 196 -33.60 -16.40 0.24
N LEU A 197 -32.92 -15.49 0.89
CA LEU A 197 -31.67 -14.90 0.43
C LEU A 197 -30.74 -14.75 1.63
N VAL A 198 -29.55 -15.26 1.49
CA VAL A 198 -28.45 -15.03 2.43
C VAL A 198 -27.42 -14.15 1.74
N SER A 199 -27.09 -13.03 2.32
CA SER A 199 -26.09 -12.10 1.82
C SER A 199 -25.11 -11.77 2.93
N GLN A 200 -23.86 -11.67 2.59
CA GLN A 200 -22.86 -11.09 3.46
C GLN A 200 -22.95 -9.57 3.29
N LEU A 201 -23.52 -8.91 4.28
CA LEU A 201 -23.49 -7.45 4.39
C LEU A 201 -22.24 -7.11 5.21
N LEU A 202 -21.32 -6.44 4.56
CA LEU A 202 -20.14 -5.84 5.20
C LEU A 202 -20.47 -4.44 5.67
#